data_85c4a1606d5894a8f79c7373c864b07a
#
_entry.id   85c4a1606d5894a8f79c7373c864b07a
#
_cell.length_a   1.000
_cell.length_b   1.000
_cell.length_c   1.000
_cell.angle_alpha   90.00
_cell.angle_beta   90.00
_cell.angle_gamma   90.00
#
_symmetry.space_group_name_H-M   'P 1'
#
loop_
_entity.id
_entity.type
_entity.pdbx_description
1 polymer ?
#
loop_
_entity_poly.entity_id
_entity_poly.type
_entity_poly.pdbx_seq_one_letter_code
_entity_poly.pdbx_strand_id
1 'polypeptide(L)'
;MKKKTPASLIVKHLRESVLNVDSGWSVERPGGFSWWPHQQRQDIFIDRQRTDPDGTVLDRLVVSTEVCKIGHSTDVDHESISSLTRFATLSGIVCENKNLRLHSHAWVDKSNQPLYDIVLGLVAGLQIHEAALLANFLDQSGLAKTSITSHPINGFRTEPDEIATIVETLIAPIGEEKTPWPKNIFEELHEEYFGGPPCLLANAGTTGITAEFPFGTESSLLQSNTDQTHPMIGKGLWVLSSFGLDEIPSAEKLSPLALNAWEIENANQPFFGSWCAPKDGRLDFITFVPNAMKHPAAAMNFILLGIGRARRMSIKWLGDDWSNTWDDDGNCRSKTAIERVATAKVKSKQKS
;
A
#
# COMPACT_ATOMS: atom_id res chain seq x y z
N MET A 1 10.28 -30.90 14.30
CA MET A 1 9.68 -29.59 14.59
C MET A 1 10.08 -28.63 13.47
N LYS A 2 9.15 -28.01 12.74
CA LYS A 2 9.51 -26.94 11.79
C LYS A 2 10.12 -25.77 12.57
N LYS A 3 11.24 -25.23 12.09
CA LYS A 3 11.91 -24.07 12.71
C LYS A 3 10.93 -22.88 12.67
N LYS A 4 10.71 -22.25 13.82
CA LYS A 4 9.87 -21.03 13.87
C LYS A 4 10.61 -19.90 13.16
N THR A 5 10.02 -19.35 12.08
CA THR A 5 10.55 -18.19 11.39
C THR A 5 9.94 -16.90 11.94
N PRO A 6 10.57 -15.71 11.75
CA PRO A 6 10.02 -14.43 12.16
C PRO A 6 8.57 -14.22 11.67
N ALA A 7 8.30 -14.50 10.41
CA ALA A 7 6.94 -14.40 9.86
C ALA A 7 5.96 -15.35 10.55
N SER A 8 6.38 -16.59 10.88
CA SER A 8 5.52 -17.54 11.61
C SER A 8 5.19 -17.09 13.04
N LEU A 9 6.06 -16.30 13.66
CA LEU A 9 5.78 -15.68 14.96
C LEU A 9 4.74 -14.57 14.82
N ILE A 10 4.83 -13.74 13.78
CA ILE A 10 3.79 -12.73 13.48
C ILE A 10 2.44 -13.40 13.23
N VAL A 11 2.37 -14.43 12.37
CA VAL A 11 1.12 -15.16 12.11
C VAL A 11 0.48 -15.65 13.39
N LYS A 12 1.30 -16.23 14.30
CA LYS A 12 0.81 -16.69 15.60
C LYS A 12 0.31 -15.53 16.46
N HIS A 13 1.07 -14.44 16.56
CA HIS A 13 0.72 -13.25 17.33
C HIS A 13 -0.56 -12.59 16.82
N LEU A 14 -0.70 -12.44 15.50
CA LEU A 14 -1.92 -11.94 14.88
C LEU A 14 -3.13 -12.80 15.27
N ARG A 15 -3.00 -14.11 15.20
CA ARG A 15 -4.10 -15.03 15.50
C ARG A 15 -4.51 -15.00 16.97
N GLU A 16 -3.53 -15.09 17.89
CA GLU A 16 -3.78 -15.36 19.30
C GLU A 16 -3.96 -14.09 20.15
N SER A 17 -3.37 -12.95 19.71
CA SER A 17 -3.28 -11.77 20.56
C SER A 17 -3.87 -10.51 19.91
N VAL A 18 -3.60 -10.26 18.63
CA VAL A 18 -4.05 -9.03 17.97
C VAL A 18 -5.50 -9.15 17.55
N LEU A 19 -5.83 -10.22 16.81
CA LEU A 19 -7.16 -10.47 16.27
C LEU A 19 -8.01 -11.34 17.19
N ASN A 20 -7.38 -12.02 18.16
CA ASN A 20 -8.04 -12.95 19.08
C ASN A 20 -9.02 -13.91 18.35
N VAL A 21 -8.53 -14.53 17.28
CA VAL A 21 -9.35 -15.26 16.31
C VAL A 21 -10.13 -16.39 16.95
N ASP A 22 -11.44 -16.36 16.82
CA ASP A 22 -12.31 -17.46 17.25
C ASP A 22 -11.97 -18.74 16.47
N SER A 23 -11.56 -19.79 17.20
CA SER A 23 -11.17 -21.07 16.64
C SER A 23 -12.32 -21.76 15.90
N GLY A 24 -13.57 -21.49 16.28
CA GLY A 24 -14.76 -21.99 15.61
C GLY A 24 -14.98 -21.37 14.23
N TRP A 25 -14.43 -20.19 14.00
CA TRP A 25 -14.56 -19.44 12.74
C TRP A 25 -13.25 -19.33 11.98
N SER A 26 -12.31 -20.26 12.24
CA SER A 26 -11.03 -20.30 11.55
C SER A 26 -10.68 -21.69 11.03
N VAL A 27 -9.90 -21.75 9.97
CA VAL A 27 -9.38 -22.96 9.35
C VAL A 27 -7.89 -22.83 9.14
N GLU A 28 -7.14 -23.85 9.53
CA GLU A 28 -5.71 -23.94 9.25
C GLU A 28 -5.45 -24.03 7.75
N ARG A 29 -4.38 -23.38 7.31
CA ARG A 29 -3.85 -23.51 5.95
C ARG A 29 -2.32 -23.58 5.99
N PRO A 30 -1.68 -24.03 4.92
CA PRO A 30 -0.23 -24.01 4.84
C PRO A 30 0.34 -22.61 5.09
N GLY A 31 1.19 -22.48 6.11
CA GLY A 31 1.83 -21.22 6.48
C GLY A 31 0.97 -20.21 7.24
N GLY A 32 -0.28 -20.55 7.60
CA GLY A 32 -1.15 -19.61 8.30
C GLY A 32 -2.57 -20.11 8.51
N PHE A 33 -3.54 -19.23 8.40
CA PHE A 33 -4.96 -19.54 8.61
C PHE A 33 -5.87 -18.71 7.70
N SER A 34 -7.08 -19.21 7.50
CA SER A 34 -8.23 -18.48 6.99
C SER A 34 -9.24 -18.32 8.11
N TRP A 35 -9.92 -17.18 8.19
CA TRP A 35 -10.96 -16.97 9.20
C TRP A 35 -12.07 -16.05 8.67
N TRP A 36 -13.19 -16.07 9.38
CA TRP A 36 -14.38 -15.29 9.03
C TRP A 36 -14.68 -14.32 10.17
N PRO A 37 -14.14 -13.07 10.11
CA PRO A 37 -14.50 -12.03 11.10
C PRO A 37 -15.97 -11.64 11.01
N HIS A 38 -16.59 -11.79 9.86
CA HIS A 38 -18.02 -11.64 9.60
C HIS A 38 -18.37 -12.41 8.32
N GLN A 39 -18.91 -11.73 7.30
CA GLN A 39 -19.36 -12.33 6.05
C GLN A 39 -18.22 -12.61 5.06
N GLN A 40 -17.15 -11.83 5.11
CA GLN A 40 -15.99 -11.97 4.24
C GLN A 40 -14.90 -12.83 4.88
N ARG A 41 -14.26 -13.66 4.04
CA ARG A 41 -13.10 -14.43 4.48
C ARG A 41 -11.85 -13.59 4.41
N GLN A 42 -11.06 -13.61 5.47
CA GLN A 42 -9.69 -13.10 5.51
C GLN A 42 -8.69 -14.25 5.60
N ASP A 43 -7.64 -14.18 4.79
CA ASP A 43 -6.52 -15.12 4.73
C ASP A 43 -5.26 -14.44 5.25
N ILE A 44 -4.56 -15.05 6.22
CA ILE A 44 -3.27 -14.59 6.75
C ILE A 44 -2.29 -15.76 6.69
N PHE A 45 -1.26 -15.64 5.84
CA PHE A 45 -0.37 -16.77 5.55
C PHE A 45 0.97 -16.38 4.95
N ILE A 46 1.93 -17.28 5.05
CA ILE A 46 3.22 -17.20 4.39
C ILE A 46 3.13 -17.98 3.08
N ASP A 47 3.41 -17.32 1.95
CA ASP A 47 3.28 -17.96 0.62
C ASP A 47 4.62 -18.16 -0.10
N ARG A 48 5.60 -17.31 0.16
CA ARG A 48 6.91 -17.34 -0.53
C ARG A 48 8.05 -17.16 0.46
N GLN A 49 9.21 -17.65 0.06
CA GLN A 49 10.48 -17.41 0.73
C GLN A 49 11.52 -17.01 -0.30
N ARG A 50 12.41 -16.12 0.07
CA ARG A 50 13.59 -15.76 -0.72
C ARG A 50 14.81 -15.63 0.18
N THR A 51 15.97 -15.67 -0.46
CA THR A 51 17.26 -15.37 0.21
C THR A 51 17.89 -14.18 -0.49
N ASP A 52 18.19 -13.15 0.27
CA ASP A 52 18.88 -11.96 -0.23
C ASP A 52 20.38 -12.25 -0.46
N PRO A 53 21.10 -11.40 -1.22
CA PRO A 53 22.51 -11.62 -1.55
C PRO A 53 23.45 -11.76 -0.34
N ASP A 54 23.08 -11.21 0.81
CA ASP A 54 23.80 -11.34 2.08
C ASP A 54 23.49 -12.64 2.84
N GLY A 55 22.64 -13.50 2.28
CA GLY A 55 22.21 -14.76 2.89
C GLY A 55 21.02 -14.63 3.84
N THR A 56 20.45 -13.45 4.02
CA THR A 56 19.25 -13.25 4.85
C THR A 56 18.06 -13.92 4.20
N VAL A 57 17.36 -14.74 4.98
CA VAL A 57 16.12 -15.42 4.54
C VAL A 57 14.91 -14.59 4.94
N LEU A 58 14.10 -14.26 3.95
CA LEU A 58 12.85 -13.52 4.13
C LEU A 58 11.66 -14.38 3.73
N ASP A 59 10.63 -14.37 4.57
CA ASP A 59 9.33 -14.97 4.27
C ASP A 59 8.34 -13.88 3.85
N ARG A 60 7.56 -14.11 2.78
CA ARG A 60 6.48 -13.19 2.41
C ARG A 60 5.23 -13.54 3.19
N LEU A 61 4.84 -12.65 4.10
CA LEU A 61 3.61 -12.73 4.88
C LEU A 61 2.52 -11.90 4.22
N VAL A 62 1.41 -12.55 3.91
CA VAL A 62 0.26 -11.99 3.19
C VAL A 62 -0.93 -11.83 4.12
N VAL A 63 -1.63 -10.71 3.99
CA VAL A 63 -2.99 -10.48 4.50
C VAL A 63 -3.88 -10.17 3.32
N SER A 64 -4.95 -10.96 3.13
CA SER A 64 -5.86 -10.78 2.00
C SER A 64 -7.30 -11.06 2.41
N THR A 65 -8.22 -10.14 2.11
CA THR A 65 -9.63 -10.23 2.48
C THR A 65 -10.51 -10.21 1.23
N GLU A 66 -11.46 -11.12 1.14
CA GLU A 66 -12.46 -11.12 0.06
C GLU A 66 -13.41 -9.93 0.20
N VAL A 67 -13.77 -9.32 -0.93
CA VAL A 67 -14.70 -8.18 -0.97
C VAL A 67 -16.00 -8.60 -1.61
N CYS A 68 -15.95 -8.99 -2.89
CA CYS A 68 -17.14 -9.37 -3.64
C CYS A 68 -16.80 -10.29 -4.82
N LYS A 69 -17.83 -10.91 -5.39
CA LYS A 69 -17.75 -11.66 -6.66
C LYS A 69 -18.26 -10.79 -7.79
N ILE A 70 -17.42 -10.63 -8.81
CA ILE A 70 -17.82 -10.01 -10.06
C ILE A 70 -18.69 -11.00 -10.84
N GLY A 71 -19.89 -10.59 -11.22
CA GLY A 71 -20.84 -11.42 -11.95
C GLY A 71 -20.35 -11.85 -13.35
N HIS A 72 -21.13 -12.67 -14.04
CA HIS A 72 -20.84 -13.11 -15.41
C HIS A 72 -21.02 -12.02 -16.48
N SER A 73 -21.46 -10.82 -16.12
CA SER A 73 -21.54 -9.70 -17.05
C SER A 73 -20.15 -9.43 -17.60
N THR A 74 -20.01 -9.54 -18.90
CA THR A 74 -18.79 -9.19 -19.65
C THR A 74 -18.48 -7.68 -19.55
N ASP A 75 -19.41 -6.92 -19.00
CA ASP A 75 -19.42 -5.48 -18.86
C ASP A 75 -19.33 -5.03 -17.39
N VAL A 76 -18.62 -5.78 -16.55
CA VAL A 76 -18.20 -5.17 -15.28
C VAL A 76 -17.35 -3.97 -15.67
N ASP A 77 -17.87 -2.82 -15.33
CA ASP A 77 -17.21 -1.56 -15.58
C ASP A 77 -15.89 -1.53 -14.78
N HIS A 78 -14.84 -2.04 -15.43
CA HIS A 78 -13.49 -2.03 -14.88
C HIS A 78 -13.04 -0.61 -14.49
N GLU A 79 -13.59 0.40 -15.13
CA GLU A 79 -13.34 1.81 -14.82
C GLU A 79 -13.94 2.20 -13.48
N SER A 80 -15.19 1.83 -13.21
CA SER A 80 -15.83 2.08 -11.91
C SER A 80 -15.13 1.35 -10.77
N ILE A 81 -14.73 0.07 -10.97
CA ILE A 81 -13.95 -0.65 -9.96
C ILE A 81 -12.56 -0.02 -9.79
N SER A 82 -11.92 0.37 -10.89
CA SER A 82 -10.64 1.05 -10.85
C SER A 82 -10.70 2.39 -10.13
N SER A 83 -11.84 3.10 -10.18
CA SER A 83 -12.02 4.35 -9.45
C SER A 83 -11.98 4.16 -7.94
N LEU A 84 -12.40 2.98 -7.45
CA LEU A 84 -12.37 2.64 -6.02
C LEU A 84 -10.96 2.50 -5.47
N THR A 85 -9.97 2.24 -6.33
CA THR A 85 -8.57 2.14 -5.89
C THR A 85 -8.05 3.42 -5.24
N ARG A 86 -8.67 4.58 -5.52
CA ARG A 86 -8.35 5.86 -4.86
C ARG A 86 -8.80 5.94 -3.39
N PHE A 87 -9.63 5.03 -2.96
CA PHE A 87 -10.07 4.89 -1.56
C PHE A 87 -9.28 3.81 -0.81
N ALA A 88 -8.22 3.29 -1.42
CA ALA A 88 -7.36 2.32 -0.76
C ALA A 88 -6.58 2.97 0.40
N THR A 89 -6.39 2.22 1.47
CA THR A 89 -5.53 2.60 2.57
C THR A 89 -4.18 1.89 2.47
N LEU A 90 -4.01 0.80 3.21
CA LEU A 90 -2.80 -0.03 3.22
C LEU A 90 -2.93 -1.28 2.33
N SER A 91 -4.00 -1.38 1.54
CA SER A 91 -4.27 -2.57 0.73
C SER A 91 -4.57 -2.22 -0.71
N GLY A 92 -4.01 -2.97 -1.64
CA GLY A 92 -4.40 -2.87 -3.04
C GLY A 92 -5.62 -3.74 -3.35
N ILE A 93 -6.46 -3.24 -4.25
CA ILE A 93 -7.57 -3.99 -4.81
C ILE A 93 -7.04 -4.86 -5.95
N VAL A 94 -7.30 -6.15 -5.89
CA VAL A 94 -6.94 -7.12 -6.94
C VAL A 94 -8.16 -7.94 -7.35
N CYS A 95 -8.16 -8.39 -8.59
CA CYS A 95 -9.19 -9.29 -9.10
C CYS A 95 -8.56 -10.65 -9.43
N GLU A 96 -8.92 -11.67 -8.65
CA GLU A 96 -8.45 -13.05 -8.84
C GLU A 96 -9.65 -13.97 -9.07
N ASN A 97 -9.69 -14.66 -10.21
CA ASN A 97 -10.77 -15.59 -10.53
C ASN A 97 -12.18 -15.01 -10.34
N LYS A 98 -12.40 -13.77 -10.77
CA LYS A 98 -13.64 -12.98 -10.57
C LYS A 98 -13.97 -12.64 -9.12
N ASN A 99 -13.06 -12.81 -8.20
CA ASN A 99 -13.18 -12.31 -6.83
C ASN A 99 -12.36 -11.04 -6.70
N LEU A 100 -12.98 -9.96 -6.25
CA LEU A 100 -12.26 -8.79 -5.77
C LEU A 100 -11.75 -9.07 -4.36
N ARG A 101 -10.50 -8.74 -4.13
CA ARG A 101 -9.83 -8.91 -2.85
C ARG A 101 -9.04 -7.67 -2.50
N LEU A 102 -8.96 -7.36 -1.23
CA LEU A 102 -7.92 -6.52 -0.66
C LEU A 102 -6.68 -7.38 -0.45
N HIS A 103 -5.52 -6.86 -0.79
CA HIS A 103 -4.25 -7.57 -0.63
C HIS A 103 -3.16 -6.64 -0.11
N SER A 104 -2.41 -7.13 0.86
CA SER A 104 -1.17 -6.52 1.36
C SER A 104 -0.17 -7.61 1.69
N HIS A 105 1.12 -7.32 1.56
CA HIS A 105 2.15 -8.24 2.02
C HIS A 105 3.42 -7.52 2.48
N ALA A 106 4.19 -8.20 3.32
CA ALA A 106 5.52 -7.78 3.72
C ALA A 106 6.52 -8.94 3.58
N TRP A 107 7.77 -8.60 3.30
CA TRP A 107 8.89 -9.51 3.37
C TRP A 107 9.52 -9.40 4.76
N VAL A 108 9.44 -10.48 5.54
CA VAL A 108 9.74 -10.48 6.97
C VAL A 108 11.00 -11.28 7.25
N ASP A 109 11.93 -10.65 7.94
CA ASP A 109 13.09 -11.24 8.57
C ASP A 109 13.14 -10.90 10.07
N LYS A 110 14.27 -11.22 10.71
CA LYS A 110 14.45 -10.96 12.14
C LYS A 110 14.57 -9.46 12.46
N SER A 111 15.12 -8.66 11.54
CA SER A 111 15.42 -7.24 11.77
C SER A 111 14.17 -6.38 11.71
N ASN A 112 13.25 -6.69 10.78
CA ASN A 112 12.04 -5.92 10.53
C ASN A 112 10.77 -6.52 11.18
N GLN A 113 10.88 -7.71 11.80
CA GLN A 113 9.75 -8.38 12.47
C GLN A 113 8.97 -7.48 13.42
N PRO A 114 9.58 -6.68 14.32
CA PRO A 114 8.82 -5.86 15.26
C PRO A 114 7.96 -4.80 14.58
N LEU A 115 8.45 -4.21 13.49
CA LEU A 115 7.69 -3.22 12.71
C LEU A 115 6.52 -3.88 11.98
N TYR A 116 6.76 -4.99 11.27
CA TYR A 116 5.70 -5.65 10.49
C TYR A 116 4.69 -6.40 11.34
N ASP A 117 5.00 -6.74 12.57
CA ASP A 117 4.03 -7.25 13.53
C ASP A 117 2.92 -6.20 13.81
N ILE A 118 3.32 -4.94 14.01
CA ILE A 118 2.40 -3.83 14.21
C ILE A 118 1.66 -3.49 12.90
N VAL A 119 2.40 -3.33 11.80
CA VAL A 119 1.84 -2.92 10.50
C VAL A 119 0.81 -3.94 10.00
N LEU A 120 1.13 -5.23 10.03
CA LEU A 120 0.24 -6.28 9.53
C LEU A 120 -0.96 -6.51 10.45
N GLY A 121 -0.83 -6.25 11.75
CA GLY A 121 -1.96 -6.21 12.68
C GLY A 121 -2.97 -5.14 12.31
N LEU A 122 -2.48 -3.91 12.04
CA LEU A 122 -3.35 -2.83 11.57
C LEU A 122 -3.96 -3.15 10.20
N VAL A 123 -3.16 -3.65 9.25
CA VAL A 123 -3.64 -4.05 7.92
C VAL A 123 -4.77 -5.08 8.03
N ALA A 124 -4.61 -6.09 8.87
CA ALA A 124 -5.63 -7.11 9.05
C ALA A 124 -6.95 -6.51 9.57
N GLY A 125 -6.88 -5.63 10.57
CA GLY A 125 -8.05 -4.91 11.07
C GLY A 125 -8.67 -4.00 10.01
N LEU A 126 -7.85 -3.15 9.33
CA LEU A 126 -8.33 -2.26 8.27
C LEU A 126 -9.05 -3.02 7.16
N GLN A 127 -8.49 -4.14 6.69
CA GLN A 127 -9.10 -4.93 5.63
C GLN A 127 -10.47 -5.49 6.00
N ILE A 128 -10.73 -5.82 7.27
CA ILE A 128 -12.05 -6.25 7.73
C ILE A 128 -13.07 -5.15 7.50
N HIS A 129 -12.76 -3.93 7.93
CA HIS A 129 -13.64 -2.77 7.79
C HIS A 129 -13.80 -2.33 6.33
N GLU A 130 -12.69 -2.19 5.60
CA GLU A 130 -12.70 -1.77 4.19
C GLU A 130 -13.43 -2.76 3.29
N ALA A 131 -13.24 -4.07 3.50
CA ALA A 131 -13.92 -5.08 2.71
C ALA A 131 -15.44 -5.00 2.86
N ALA A 132 -15.93 -4.78 4.07
CA ALA A 132 -17.36 -4.60 4.33
C ALA A 132 -17.91 -3.32 3.66
N LEU A 133 -17.19 -2.19 3.78
CA LEU A 133 -17.60 -0.93 3.15
C LEU A 133 -17.61 -1.02 1.63
N LEU A 134 -16.54 -1.56 1.03
CA LEU A 134 -16.44 -1.73 -0.42
C LEU A 134 -17.48 -2.70 -0.97
N ALA A 135 -17.72 -3.82 -0.27
CA ALA A 135 -18.73 -4.79 -0.66
C ALA A 135 -20.14 -4.14 -0.68
N ASN A 136 -20.49 -3.39 0.36
CA ASN A 136 -21.75 -2.67 0.44
C ASN A 136 -21.90 -1.62 -0.67
N PHE A 137 -20.84 -0.85 -0.93
CA PHE A 137 -20.84 0.14 -2.00
C PHE A 137 -21.05 -0.49 -3.38
N LEU A 138 -20.34 -1.56 -3.67
CA LEU A 138 -20.43 -2.28 -4.95
C LEU A 138 -21.78 -2.94 -5.15
N ASP A 139 -22.37 -3.49 -4.10
CA ASP A 139 -23.71 -4.10 -4.14
C ASP A 139 -24.79 -3.05 -4.37
N GLN A 140 -24.76 -1.94 -3.63
CA GLN A 140 -25.71 -0.83 -3.78
C GLN A 140 -25.62 -0.16 -5.15
N SER A 141 -24.42 -0.09 -5.74
CA SER A 141 -24.23 0.45 -7.09
C SER A 141 -24.58 -0.56 -8.20
N GLY A 142 -24.91 -1.80 -7.86
CA GLY A 142 -25.20 -2.87 -8.82
C GLY A 142 -23.97 -3.38 -9.61
N LEU A 143 -22.77 -2.95 -9.22
CA LEU A 143 -21.54 -3.32 -9.92
C LEU A 143 -21.07 -4.74 -9.60
N ALA A 144 -21.35 -5.22 -8.39
CA ALA A 144 -21.00 -6.58 -7.97
C ALA A 144 -21.95 -7.06 -6.87
N LYS A 145 -21.95 -8.36 -6.60
CA LYS A 145 -22.67 -8.92 -5.45
C LYS A 145 -21.70 -9.10 -4.29
N THR A 146 -22.12 -8.72 -3.10
CA THR A 146 -21.38 -8.98 -1.87
C THR A 146 -20.94 -10.43 -1.80
N SER A 147 -19.65 -10.68 -1.57
CA SER A 147 -19.14 -12.04 -1.38
C SER A 147 -19.42 -12.46 0.06
N ILE A 148 -20.54 -13.12 0.26
CA ILE A 148 -20.79 -13.82 1.52
C ILE A 148 -20.17 -15.19 1.40
N THR A 149 -19.09 -15.43 2.15
CA THR A 149 -18.39 -16.70 2.15
C THR A 149 -18.73 -17.51 3.38
N SER A 150 -18.98 -18.81 3.18
CA SER A 150 -19.30 -19.72 4.27
C SER A 150 -18.04 -20.37 4.84
N HIS A 151 -17.99 -20.46 6.16
CA HIS A 151 -17.04 -21.33 6.83
C HIS A 151 -17.35 -22.80 6.48
N PRO A 152 -16.33 -23.65 6.20
CA PRO A 152 -16.57 -25.01 5.71
C PRO A 152 -17.43 -25.88 6.62
N ILE A 153 -17.40 -25.63 7.93
CA ILE A 153 -18.14 -26.43 8.93
C ILE A 153 -19.35 -25.65 9.45
N ASN A 154 -19.18 -24.36 9.81
CA ASN A 154 -20.19 -23.61 10.54
C ASN A 154 -21.11 -22.76 9.64
N GLY A 155 -20.90 -22.82 8.32
CA GLY A 155 -21.73 -22.07 7.38
C GLY A 155 -21.49 -20.56 7.38
N PHE A 156 -22.55 -19.78 7.23
CA PHE A 156 -22.47 -18.31 7.21
C PHE A 156 -22.43 -17.75 8.63
N ARG A 157 -21.50 -16.81 8.89
CA ARG A 157 -21.44 -16.08 10.14
C ARG A 157 -22.43 -14.90 10.09
N THR A 158 -23.42 -14.92 10.98
CA THR A 158 -24.46 -13.89 11.07
C THR A 158 -24.04 -12.71 11.93
N GLU A 159 -23.31 -13.00 13.00
CA GLU A 159 -22.83 -11.98 13.93
C GLU A 159 -21.36 -11.65 13.67
N PRO A 160 -21.00 -10.35 13.61
CA PRO A 160 -19.60 -9.96 13.47
C PRO A 160 -18.78 -10.41 14.68
N ASP A 161 -17.49 -10.68 14.43
CA ASP A 161 -16.52 -10.89 15.50
C ASP A 161 -16.33 -9.61 16.32
N GLU A 162 -15.98 -9.75 17.60
CA GLU A 162 -15.71 -8.61 18.47
C GLU A 162 -14.66 -7.66 17.87
N ILE A 163 -13.62 -8.21 17.25
CA ILE A 163 -12.57 -7.41 16.60
C ILE A 163 -13.12 -6.55 15.46
N ALA A 164 -14.12 -7.02 14.70
CA ALA A 164 -14.72 -6.22 13.64
C ALA A 164 -15.41 -4.97 14.21
N THR A 165 -16.09 -5.10 15.34
CA THR A 165 -16.74 -3.98 16.05
C THR A 165 -15.70 -3.03 16.67
N ILE A 166 -14.62 -3.57 17.24
CA ILE A 166 -13.52 -2.76 17.80
C ILE A 166 -12.85 -1.94 16.69
N VAL A 167 -12.55 -2.58 15.56
CA VAL A 167 -11.90 -1.92 14.42
C VAL A 167 -12.79 -0.81 13.84
N GLU A 168 -14.08 -1.05 13.68
CA GLU A 168 -15.03 -0.03 13.24
C GLU A 168 -15.00 1.19 14.18
N THR A 169 -14.97 0.97 15.50
CA THR A 169 -14.90 2.04 16.49
C THR A 169 -13.56 2.80 16.45
N LEU A 170 -12.45 2.09 16.23
CA LEU A 170 -11.11 2.69 16.20
C LEU A 170 -10.83 3.49 14.91
N ILE A 171 -11.43 3.05 13.80
CA ILE A 171 -11.19 3.59 12.47
C ILE A 171 -12.27 4.58 12.06
N ALA A 172 -13.46 4.52 12.67
CA ALA A 172 -14.52 5.49 12.41
C ALA A 172 -13.98 6.91 12.52
N PRO A 173 -14.38 7.82 11.62
CA PRO A 173 -13.89 9.19 11.62
C PRO A 173 -14.25 9.86 12.97
N ILE A 174 -13.30 9.82 13.87
CA ILE A 174 -13.39 10.47 15.16
C ILE A 174 -12.97 11.91 14.92
N GLY A 175 -13.93 12.79 14.74
CA GLY A 175 -13.82 14.23 14.87
C GLY A 175 -12.57 14.93 14.30
N GLU A 176 -12.32 16.14 14.76
CA GLU A 176 -11.19 17.00 14.36
C GLU A 176 -9.87 16.68 15.11
N GLU A 177 -9.57 15.43 15.39
CA GLU A 177 -8.30 15.11 16.03
C GLU A 177 -7.12 15.55 15.18
N LYS A 178 -6.20 16.28 15.81
CA LYS A 178 -4.94 16.68 15.19
C LYS A 178 -4.13 15.41 14.92
N THR A 179 -3.40 15.42 13.79
CA THR A 179 -2.50 14.31 13.48
C THR A 179 -1.53 14.04 14.64
N PRO A 180 -1.34 12.78 15.04
CA PRO A 180 -0.42 12.43 16.13
C PRO A 180 1.05 12.42 15.71
N TRP A 181 1.35 12.70 14.44
CA TRP A 181 2.70 12.65 13.90
C TRP A 181 3.56 13.77 14.51
N PRO A 182 4.81 13.48 14.92
CA PRO A 182 5.74 14.50 15.40
C PRO A 182 5.96 15.58 14.33
N LYS A 183 5.95 16.84 14.73
CA LYS A 183 6.04 17.98 13.79
C LYS A 183 7.33 18.02 12.99
N ASN A 184 8.41 17.47 13.56
CA ASN A 184 9.76 17.47 12.98
C ASN A 184 10.06 16.23 12.12
N ILE A 185 9.15 15.24 12.06
CA ILE A 185 9.42 13.97 11.35
C ILE A 185 9.74 14.20 9.88
N PHE A 186 9.09 15.13 9.23
CA PHE A 186 9.29 15.39 7.80
C PHE A 186 10.59 16.17 7.56
N GLU A 187 10.99 17.05 8.49
CA GLU A 187 12.26 17.77 8.43
C GLU A 187 13.42 16.80 8.65
N GLU A 188 13.34 15.92 9.65
CA GLU A 188 14.34 14.87 9.90
C GLU A 188 14.49 13.93 8.70
N LEU A 189 13.36 13.47 8.13
CA LEU A 189 13.38 12.66 6.92
C LEU A 189 14.02 13.38 5.73
N HIS A 190 13.73 14.68 5.57
CA HIS A 190 14.32 15.48 4.51
C HIS A 190 15.83 15.56 4.65
N GLU A 191 16.34 15.84 5.84
CA GLU A 191 17.78 15.95 6.10
C GLU A 191 18.50 14.62 5.89
N GLU A 192 17.88 13.50 6.30
CA GLU A 192 18.52 12.19 6.27
C GLU A 192 18.45 11.53 4.87
N TYR A 193 17.33 11.65 4.14
CA TYR A 193 17.08 10.83 2.94
C TYR A 193 16.86 11.62 1.65
N PHE A 194 16.59 12.92 1.73
CA PHE A 194 16.21 13.73 0.56
C PHE A 194 17.18 14.89 0.26
N GLY A 195 18.22 15.06 1.07
CA GLY A 195 19.20 16.14 0.90
C GLY A 195 20.17 15.96 -0.27
N GLY A 196 20.13 14.81 -0.95
CA GLY A 196 21.04 14.49 -2.03
C GLY A 196 20.47 13.49 -3.04
N PRO A 197 21.32 13.05 -3.99
CA PRO A 197 20.93 12.07 -5.01
C PRO A 197 20.32 10.78 -4.41
N PRO A 198 19.33 10.15 -5.10
CA PRO A 198 18.77 10.50 -6.42
C PRO A 198 17.66 11.56 -6.39
N CYS A 199 17.44 12.23 -5.25
CA CYS A 199 16.42 13.27 -5.15
C CYS A 199 16.83 14.51 -5.94
N LEU A 200 15.97 14.97 -6.87
CA LEU A 200 16.20 16.16 -7.69
C LEU A 200 15.82 17.44 -6.94
N LEU A 201 14.73 17.37 -6.19
CA LEU A 201 14.18 18.46 -5.40
C LEU A 201 13.41 17.87 -4.24
N ALA A 202 13.57 18.43 -3.04
CA ALA A 202 12.69 18.13 -1.92
C ALA A 202 12.34 19.37 -1.14
N ASN A 203 11.13 19.39 -0.60
CA ASN A 203 10.65 20.40 0.32
C ASN A 203 9.92 19.70 1.48
N ALA A 204 10.30 20.00 2.69
CA ALA A 204 9.65 19.51 3.88
C ALA A 204 8.91 20.66 4.61
N GLY A 205 7.80 20.34 5.21
CA GLY A 205 7.01 21.22 6.05
C GLY A 205 6.45 20.46 7.25
N THR A 206 5.70 21.16 8.10
CA THR A 206 5.13 20.57 9.32
C THR A 206 4.10 19.49 9.09
N THR A 207 3.52 19.41 7.89
CA THR A 207 2.42 18.52 7.55
C THR A 207 2.76 17.49 6.49
N GLY A 208 3.97 17.55 5.91
CA GLY A 208 4.38 16.60 4.89
C GLY A 208 5.68 16.94 4.20
N ILE A 209 6.06 16.09 3.26
CA ILE A 209 7.22 16.23 2.39
C ILE A 209 6.81 16.05 0.95
N THR A 210 7.43 16.81 0.06
CA THR A 210 7.33 16.62 -1.40
C THR A 210 8.73 16.44 -1.94
N ALA A 211 8.95 15.39 -2.74
CA ALA A 211 10.25 15.11 -3.35
C ALA A 211 10.06 14.67 -4.81
N GLU A 212 11.02 15.04 -5.66
CA GLU A 212 11.06 14.69 -7.08
C GLU A 212 12.24 13.77 -7.37
N PHE A 213 12.00 12.78 -8.21
CA PHE A 213 12.99 11.81 -8.65
C PHE A 213 13.03 11.72 -10.16
N PRO A 214 14.16 11.32 -10.78
CA PRO A 214 14.25 11.14 -12.21
C PRO A 214 13.20 10.16 -12.74
N PHE A 215 12.53 10.52 -13.84
CA PHE A 215 11.59 9.65 -14.51
C PHE A 215 11.45 10.05 -15.99
N GLY A 216 12.28 9.49 -16.85
CA GLY A 216 12.33 9.83 -18.26
C GLY A 216 12.64 11.28 -18.54
N THR A 217 11.79 11.93 -19.34
CA THR A 217 11.87 13.36 -19.66
C THR A 217 11.24 14.24 -18.58
N GLU A 218 10.53 13.64 -17.64
CA GLU A 218 9.85 14.29 -16.52
C GLU A 218 10.44 13.88 -15.16
N SER A 219 9.74 14.19 -14.08
CA SER A 219 10.01 13.67 -12.75
C SER A 219 8.85 12.83 -12.24
N SER A 220 9.15 11.78 -11.47
CA SER A 220 8.19 11.19 -10.57
C SER A 220 8.12 12.00 -9.29
N LEU A 221 6.93 12.06 -8.69
CA LEU A 221 6.66 12.85 -7.51
C LEU A 221 6.34 11.94 -6.33
N LEU A 222 7.03 12.11 -5.22
CA LEU A 222 6.66 11.55 -3.93
C LEU A 222 6.10 12.66 -3.05
N GLN A 223 4.89 12.48 -2.54
CA GLN A 223 4.26 13.41 -1.61
C GLN A 223 3.78 12.68 -0.38
N SER A 224 3.97 13.27 0.78
CA SER A 224 3.26 12.88 2.00
C SER A 224 2.52 14.07 2.56
N ASN A 225 1.34 13.82 3.16
CA ASN A 225 0.50 14.89 3.69
C ASN A 225 -0.38 14.36 4.84
N THR A 226 -0.45 15.12 5.93
CA THR A 226 -1.29 14.83 7.10
C THR A 226 -2.51 15.74 7.22
N ASP A 227 -2.67 16.72 6.33
CA ASP A 227 -3.79 17.67 6.37
C ASP A 227 -5.04 17.15 5.66
N GLN A 228 -4.87 16.23 4.71
CA GLN A 228 -5.97 15.68 3.94
C GLN A 228 -6.67 14.56 4.70
N THR A 229 -8.00 14.62 4.73
CA THR A 229 -8.83 13.59 5.34
C THR A 229 -9.17 12.49 4.33
N HIS A 230 -8.99 11.24 4.71
CA HIS A 230 -9.47 10.11 3.93
C HIS A 230 -11.01 10.03 4.07
N PRO A 231 -11.78 9.91 2.96
CA PRO A 231 -13.23 10.04 3.00
C PRO A 231 -13.92 8.94 3.83
N MET A 232 -13.30 7.76 3.95
CA MET A 232 -13.89 6.62 4.67
C MET A 232 -13.29 6.40 6.06
N ILE A 233 -12.04 6.86 6.30
CA ILE A 233 -11.25 6.48 7.48
C ILE A 233 -10.96 7.70 8.38
N GLY A 234 -11.06 8.91 7.85
CA GLY A 234 -10.74 10.13 8.58
C GLY A 234 -9.30 10.59 8.41
N LYS A 235 -8.68 11.10 9.48
CA LYS A 235 -7.32 11.69 9.41
C LYS A 235 -6.22 10.65 9.47
N GLY A 236 -5.12 10.94 8.78
CA GLY A 236 -3.96 10.07 8.71
C GLY A 236 -2.83 10.68 7.89
N LEU A 237 -1.88 9.85 7.53
CA LEU A 237 -0.79 10.18 6.64
C LEU A 237 -1.07 9.63 5.25
N TRP A 238 -1.23 10.50 4.27
CA TRP A 238 -1.19 10.17 2.85
C TRP A 238 0.25 10.07 2.38
N VAL A 239 0.55 9.03 1.61
CA VAL A 239 1.80 8.91 0.86
C VAL A 239 1.42 8.58 -0.59
N LEU A 240 1.81 9.46 -1.49
CA LEU A 240 1.51 9.40 -2.91
C LEU A 240 2.81 9.28 -3.70
N SER A 241 2.91 8.27 -4.56
CA SER A 241 3.92 8.22 -5.63
C SER A 241 3.22 8.43 -6.96
N SER A 242 3.65 9.43 -7.73
CA SER A 242 2.95 9.90 -8.93
C SER A 242 3.90 9.97 -10.13
N PHE A 243 3.46 9.43 -11.28
CA PHE A 243 4.25 9.25 -12.50
C PHE A 243 3.57 9.89 -13.69
N GLY A 244 4.32 10.60 -14.53
CA GLY A 244 3.80 11.18 -15.78
C GLY A 244 3.35 10.09 -16.75
N LEU A 245 2.13 10.22 -17.29
CA LEU A 245 1.55 9.23 -18.21
C LEU A 245 2.28 9.16 -19.54
N ASP A 246 2.88 10.24 -19.99
CA ASP A 246 3.54 10.31 -21.30
C ASP A 246 4.77 9.38 -21.37
N GLU A 247 5.38 9.11 -20.23
CA GLU A 247 6.54 8.22 -20.10
C GLU A 247 6.14 6.74 -19.91
N ILE A 248 4.87 6.44 -19.64
CA ILE A 248 4.42 5.07 -19.34
C ILE A 248 3.88 4.39 -20.60
N PRO A 249 4.25 3.12 -20.88
CA PRO A 249 3.71 2.34 -21.98
C PRO A 249 2.18 2.30 -21.98
N SER A 250 1.57 2.47 -23.16
CA SER A 250 0.11 2.63 -23.29
C SER A 250 -0.71 1.47 -22.71
N ALA A 251 -0.19 0.25 -22.79
CA ALA A 251 -0.88 -0.94 -22.27
C ALA A 251 -1.03 -0.94 -20.75
N GLU A 252 -0.14 -0.24 -20.02
CA GLU A 252 -0.16 -0.20 -18.54
C GLU A 252 -0.95 1.01 -18.01
N LYS A 253 -1.25 1.99 -18.84
CA LYS A 253 -1.97 3.22 -18.47
C LYS A 253 -3.41 2.97 -18.00
N LEU A 254 -3.99 1.83 -18.34
CA LEU A 254 -5.45 1.64 -18.28
C LEU A 254 -5.95 0.68 -17.20
N SER A 255 -5.08 0.00 -16.46
CA SER A 255 -5.54 -0.99 -15.47
C SER A 255 -4.79 -0.93 -14.14
N PRO A 256 -5.25 -0.13 -13.17
CA PRO A 256 -4.72 -0.15 -11.81
C PRO A 256 -4.75 -1.54 -11.17
N LEU A 257 -5.81 -2.33 -11.46
CA LEU A 257 -5.93 -3.69 -10.96
C LEU A 257 -4.83 -4.61 -11.51
N ALA A 258 -4.47 -4.46 -12.79
CA ALA A 258 -3.38 -5.21 -13.40
C ALA A 258 -2.02 -4.78 -12.83
N LEU A 259 -1.82 -3.49 -12.57
CA LEU A 259 -0.60 -2.99 -11.93
C LEU A 259 -0.46 -3.48 -10.49
N ASN A 260 -1.55 -3.50 -9.72
CA ASN A 260 -1.57 -4.10 -8.39
C ASN A 260 -1.16 -5.58 -8.45
N ALA A 261 -1.80 -6.37 -9.32
CA ALA A 261 -1.49 -7.78 -9.50
C ALA A 261 -0.02 -7.99 -9.93
N TRP A 262 0.45 -7.19 -10.89
CA TRP A 262 1.85 -7.27 -11.33
C TRP A 262 2.84 -6.93 -10.21
N GLU A 263 2.62 -5.86 -9.43
CA GLU A 263 3.53 -5.47 -8.34
C GLU A 263 3.55 -6.55 -7.23
N ILE A 264 2.40 -7.10 -6.87
CA ILE A 264 2.27 -8.21 -5.91
C ILE A 264 3.06 -9.44 -6.35
N GLU A 265 3.03 -9.78 -7.63
CA GLU A 265 3.73 -10.96 -8.15
C GLU A 265 5.23 -10.75 -8.33
N ASN A 266 5.65 -9.57 -8.73
CA ASN A 266 7.02 -9.33 -9.22
C ASN A 266 7.88 -8.47 -8.30
N ALA A 267 7.30 -7.69 -7.38
CA ALA A 267 8.08 -6.85 -6.51
C ALA A 267 8.68 -7.63 -5.34
N ASN A 268 9.96 -7.38 -5.10
CA ASN A 268 10.68 -7.87 -3.91
C ASN A 268 10.57 -6.90 -2.73
N GLN A 269 9.54 -6.07 -2.69
CA GLN A 269 9.29 -5.10 -1.63
C GLN A 269 7.92 -5.31 -1.02
N PRO A 270 7.66 -4.78 0.17
CA PRO A 270 6.33 -4.77 0.75
C PRO A 270 5.32 -4.05 -0.14
N PHE A 271 4.10 -4.54 -0.14
CA PHE A 271 3.00 -3.96 -0.89
C PHE A 271 1.91 -3.46 0.07
N PHE A 272 1.87 -2.13 0.25
CA PHE A 272 0.90 -1.44 1.09
C PHE A 272 0.34 -0.24 0.33
N GLY A 273 -0.91 -0.31 -0.05
CA GLY A 273 -1.57 0.71 -0.86
C GLY A 273 -2.04 0.18 -2.21
N SER A 274 -2.38 1.07 -3.13
CA SER A 274 -2.95 0.71 -4.43
C SER A 274 -2.52 1.64 -5.56
N TRP A 275 -2.27 1.08 -6.73
CA TRP A 275 -2.31 1.83 -7.98
C TRP A 275 -3.72 2.37 -8.20
N CYS A 276 -3.82 3.59 -8.71
CA CYS A 276 -5.09 4.28 -8.91
C CYS A 276 -5.33 4.56 -10.39
N ALA A 277 -6.61 4.72 -10.74
CA ALA A 277 -6.97 5.17 -12.08
C ALA A 277 -6.27 6.49 -12.44
N PRO A 278 -5.75 6.61 -13.67
CA PRO A 278 -5.07 7.81 -14.11
C PRO A 278 -5.93 9.06 -13.92
N LYS A 279 -5.30 10.13 -13.45
CA LYS A 279 -5.96 11.42 -13.26
C LYS A 279 -4.98 12.55 -13.58
N ASP A 280 -5.46 13.58 -14.27
CA ASP A 280 -4.70 14.80 -14.59
C ASP A 280 -3.33 14.51 -15.25
N GLY A 281 -3.29 13.52 -16.17
CA GLY A 281 -2.07 13.13 -16.88
C GLY A 281 -1.06 12.34 -16.03
N ARG A 282 -1.47 11.84 -14.86
CA ARG A 282 -0.59 11.09 -13.95
C ARG A 282 -1.20 9.77 -13.52
N LEU A 283 -0.33 8.81 -13.27
CA LEU A 283 -0.65 7.53 -12.64
C LEU A 283 -0.11 7.53 -11.21
N ASP A 284 -1.00 7.28 -10.28
CA ASP A 284 -0.70 7.40 -8.85
C ASP A 284 -0.68 6.04 -8.16
N PHE A 285 0.24 5.87 -7.21
CA PHE A 285 0.15 4.84 -6.18
C PHE A 285 -0.10 5.51 -4.83
N ILE A 286 -1.16 5.12 -4.17
CA ILE A 286 -1.59 5.73 -2.90
C ILE A 286 -1.41 4.75 -1.75
N THR A 287 -0.87 5.25 -0.65
CA THR A 287 -0.89 4.59 0.67
C THR A 287 -1.49 5.57 1.66
N PHE A 288 -2.43 5.11 2.47
CA PHE A 288 -2.98 5.90 3.56
C PHE A 288 -2.83 5.18 4.90
N VAL A 289 -2.18 5.85 5.85
CA VAL A 289 -1.92 5.33 7.20
C VAL A 289 -2.80 6.06 8.20
N PRO A 290 -3.83 5.41 8.78
CA PRO A 290 -4.72 6.05 9.74
C PRO A 290 -3.97 6.54 10.99
N ASN A 291 -4.49 7.59 11.62
CA ASN A 291 -3.97 8.09 12.89
C ASN A 291 -3.98 7.07 14.05
N ALA A 292 -4.75 6.00 13.92
CA ALA A 292 -4.70 4.88 14.86
C ALA A 292 -3.30 4.24 14.94
N MET A 293 -2.49 4.34 13.87
CA MET A 293 -1.10 3.89 13.86
C MET A 293 -0.15 5.03 14.27
N LYS A 294 0.01 5.25 15.55
CA LYS A 294 0.86 6.33 16.11
C LYS A 294 2.36 5.97 16.18
N HIS A 295 2.92 5.38 15.13
CA HIS A 295 4.33 4.95 15.17
C HIS A 295 5.18 5.69 14.14
N PRO A 296 6.13 6.57 14.56
CA PRO A 296 6.97 7.35 13.64
C PRO A 296 7.75 6.50 12.62
N ALA A 297 8.31 5.36 13.06
CA ALA A 297 9.02 4.47 12.17
C ALA A 297 8.12 3.86 11.07
N ALA A 298 6.81 3.72 11.32
CA ALA A 298 5.88 3.28 10.29
C ALA A 298 5.71 4.37 9.22
N ALA A 299 5.54 5.64 9.61
CA ALA A 299 5.46 6.76 8.65
C ALA A 299 6.72 6.83 7.79
N MET A 300 7.89 6.78 8.42
CA MET A 300 9.18 6.74 7.73
C MET A 300 9.23 5.57 6.74
N ASN A 301 8.86 4.37 7.17
CA ASN A 301 8.87 3.20 6.32
C ASN A 301 8.00 3.38 5.07
N PHE A 302 6.77 3.89 5.20
CA PHE A 302 5.88 4.10 4.05
C PHE A 302 6.39 5.17 3.09
N ILE A 303 7.01 6.25 3.58
CA ILE A 303 7.64 7.27 2.74
C ILE A 303 8.85 6.66 1.99
N LEU A 304 9.71 5.90 2.66
CA LEU A 304 10.85 5.25 2.03
C LEU A 304 10.44 4.17 1.01
N LEU A 305 9.34 3.46 1.26
CA LEU A 305 8.75 2.55 0.26
C LEU A 305 8.33 3.29 -1.02
N GLY A 306 7.90 4.55 -0.92
CA GLY A 306 7.61 5.41 -2.06
C GLY A 306 8.84 5.68 -2.92
N ILE A 307 10.01 5.97 -2.31
CA ILE A 307 11.27 6.13 -3.03
C ILE A 307 11.64 4.84 -3.78
N GLY A 308 11.60 3.71 -3.09
CA GLY A 308 11.88 2.41 -3.70
C GLY A 308 10.92 2.08 -4.86
N ARG A 309 9.66 2.49 -4.77
CA ARG A 309 8.69 2.34 -5.87
C ARG A 309 9.07 3.22 -7.05
N ALA A 310 9.38 4.50 -6.83
CA ALA A 310 9.78 5.40 -7.90
C ALA A 310 10.97 4.84 -8.69
N ARG A 311 12.00 4.32 -8.02
CA ARG A 311 13.14 3.65 -8.66
C ARG A 311 12.73 2.43 -9.47
N ARG A 312 11.91 1.53 -8.90
CA ARG A 312 11.45 0.31 -9.61
C ARG A 312 10.65 0.62 -10.86
N MET A 313 9.82 1.65 -10.81
CA MET A 313 9.02 2.05 -11.96
C MET A 313 9.88 2.69 -13.04
N SER A 314 10.92 3.45 -12.67
CA SER A 314 11.91 3.93 -13.62
C SER A 314 12.62 2.78 -14.33
N ILE A 315 13.08 1.78 -13.59
CA ILE A 315 13.69 0.57 -14.17
C ILE A 315 12.70 -0.17 -15.09
N LYS A 316 11.48 -0.40 -14.59
CA LYS A 316 10.46 -1.19 -15.30
C LYS A 316 10.04 -0.55 -16.62
N TRP A 317 9.74 0.72 -16.60
CA TRP A 317 9.12 1.41 -17.75
C TRP A 317 10.13 2.07 -18.68
N LEU A 318 11.28 2.48 -18.15
CA LEU A 318 12.26 3.27 -18.88
C LEU A 318 13.61 2.52 -19.06
N GLY A 319 13.80 1.41 -18.35
CA GLY A 319 15.09 0.72 -18.31
C GLY A 319 16.19 1.53 -17.60
N ASP A 320 15.81 2.58 -16.86
CA ASP A 320 16.72 3.50 -16.20
C ASP A 320 16.87 3.17 -14.71
N ASP A 321 18.05 2.67 -14.33
CA ASP A 321 18.42 2.51 -12.93
C ASP A 321 19.18 3.75 -12.46
N TRP A 322 18.64 4.46 -11.49
CA TRP A 322 19.24 5.68 -10.93
C TRP A 322 20.68 5.49 -10.44
N SER A 323 21.12 4.27 -10.15
CA SER A 323 22.51 4.00 -9.80
C SER A 323 23.50 4.38 -10.90
N ASN A 324 23.06 4.46 -12.16
CA ASN A 324 23.85 4.88 -13.30
C ASN A 324 23.81 6.40 -13.52
N THR A 325 22.91 7.09 -12.87
CA THR A 325 22.68 8.53 -13.07
C THR A 325 23.59 9.39 -12.20
N TRP A 326 24.19 8.80 -11.17
CA TRP A 326 25.00 9.49 -10.19
C TRP A 326 26.42 8.90 -10.13
N ASP A 327 27.42 9.74 -9.89
CA ASP A 327 28.78 9.27 -9.62
C ASP A 327 28.97 9.00 -8.12
N ASP A 328 30.14 8.43 -7.79
CA ASP A 328 30.48 8.07 -6.41
C ASP A 328 30.62 9.30 -5.48
N ASP A 329 30.77 10.48 -6.08
CA ASP A 329 30.85 11.78 -5.39
C ASP A 329 29.47 12.43 -5.25
N GLY A 330 28.39 11.78 -5.70
CA GLY A 330 27.01 12.28 -5.62
C GLY A 330 26.65 13.33 -6.67
N ASN A 331 27.40 13.42 -7.80
CA ASN A 331 27.06 14.31 -8.89
C ASN A 331 26.22 13.59 -9.96
N CYS A 332 25.25 14.27 -10.52
CA CYS A 332 24.44 13.73 -11.60
C CYS A 332 25.28 13.53 -12.87
N ARG A 333 25.45 12.30 -13.31
CA ARG A 333 26.19 11.93 -14.55
C ARG A 333 25.45 12.39 -15.82
N SER A 334 24.13 12.63 -15.74
CA SER A 334 23.32 13.06 -16.87
C SER A 334 23.20 14.58 -16.94
N LYS A 335 23.92 15.21 -17.88
CA LYS A 335 23.75 16.64 -18.19
C LYS A 335 22.30 17.00 -18.48
N THR A 336 21.54 16.09 -19.06
CA THR A 336 20.12 16.25 -19.39
C THR A 336 19.24 16.43 -18.14
N ALA A 337 19.51 15.75 -17.03
CA ALA A 337 18.76 15.91 -15.78
C ALA A 337 19.02 17.28 -15.13
N ILE A 338 20.28 17.75 -15.14
CA ILE A 338 20.65 19.08 -14.62
C ILE A 338 20.00 20.20 -15.46
N GLU A 339 20.03 20.10 -16.78
CA GLU A 339 19.43 21.08 -17.69
C GLU A 339 17.91 21.14 -17.52
N ARG A 340 17.24 20.01 -17.23
CA ARG A 340 15.77 19.95 -16.97
C ARG A 340 15.39 20.65 -15.68
N VAL A 341 16.12 20.43 -14.59
CA VAL A 341 15.89 21.14 -13.32
C VAL A 341 16.09 22.64 -13.49
N ALA A 342 17.11 23.06 -14.24
CA ALA A 342 17.33 24.47 -14.56
C ALA A 342 16.18 25.06 -15.39
N THR A 343 15.68 24.31 -16.39
CA THR A 343 14.58 24.75 -17.26
C THR A 343 13.24 24.81 -16.52
N ALA A 344 12.96 23.87 -15.62
CA ALA A 344 11.76 23.87 -14.79
C ALA A 344 11.74 25.06 -13.81
N LYS A 345 12.89 25.40 -13.20
CA LYS A 345 13.02 26.57 -12.33
C LYS A 345 12.81 27.90 -13.07
N VAL A 346 13.20 27.97 -14.35
CA VAL A 346 12.97 29.17 -15.17
C VAL A 346 11.48 29.31 -15.51
N LYS A 347 10.79 28.22 -15.86
CA LYS A 347 9.35 28.23 -16.16
C LYS A 347 8.47 28.55 -14.93
N SER A 348 8.86 28.14 -13.74
CA SER A 348 8.13 28.46 -12.51
C SER A 348 8.25 29.93 -12.12
N LYS A 349 9.41 30.57 -12.38
CA LYS A 349 9.63 32.01 -12.13
C LYS A 349 8.97 32.93 -13.16
N GLN A 350 8.59 32.43 -14.34
CA GLN A 350 7.86 33.19 -15.34
C GLN A 350 6.34 33.14 -15.18
N LYS A 351 5.83 32.29 -14.29
CA LYS A 351 4.39 32.16 -13.98
C LYS A 351 4.00 32.79 -12.64
N SER A 352 4.94 33.30 -11.87
CA SER A 352 4.74 34.13 -10.67
C SER A 352 4.95 35.60 -11.04
#